data_280d02ec53041909f243daf2ced3f6a9
#
_entry.id   280d02ec53041909f243daf2ced3f6a9
#
_cell.length_a   1.000
_cell.length_b   1.000
_cell.length_c   1.000
_cell.angle_alpha   90.00
_cell.angle_beta   90.00
_cell.angle_gamma   90.00
#
_symmetry.space_group_name_H-M   'P 1'
#
loop_
_entity.id
_entity.type
_entity.pdbx_description
1 polymer ?
#
loop_
_entity_poly.entity_id
_entity_poly.type
_entity_poly.pdbx_seq_one_letter_code
_entity_poly.pdbx_strand_id
1 'polypeptide(L)'
;MATSATAAATAPAVTAAPVKVPQGATVSTREGEMPSWQIPNVAEAAEAYYGPDSEHLIAQVKSPLAAKSARGLSGFLTKTFTDSGTEEVLINDRGWDGCSYFFPDGKRLVWTSIRDNMNMPMGNWSDWRNYPQGAELYVSDRAGKNVKRLTNNQQYEAEVTVSPDGKWIVFGRMTNGNMDLWVMNSDGTGERQLTFTDDDQEGAPYFLPDNETILFRAWKASEYDQKPTPMTIYTIKRDGSDRKPRTFTHDMNWAPYPTPDGEHFLFVRAETPRNWEVYLGYLDGTTPPKRITFDEGFDGFPAVSPDGRKMVWTSSRSAGPGAGFMSGLQLHVMDVTALGLGPKK
;
A
#
# COMPACT_ATOMS: atom_id res chain seq x y z
N MET A 1 58.60 1.82 22.26
CA MET A 1 57.24 2.13 22.74
C MET A 1 56.27 1.34 21.89
N ALA A 2 55.65 0.32 22.44
CA ALA A 2 54.72 -0.54 21.73
C ALA A 2 53.29 -0.01 21.99
N THR A 3 52.59 0.40 20.93
CA THR A 3 51.19 0.84 20.99
C THR A 3 50.29 -0.41 20.94
N SER A 4 49.64 -0.68 22.06
CA SER A 4 48.61 -1.71 22.16
C SER A 4 47.35 -1.27 21.43
N ALA A 5 46.95 -1.96 20.38
CA ALA A 5 45.66 -1.80 19.73
C ALA A 5 44.61 -2.60 20.51
N THR A 6 43.69 -1.89 21.17
CA THR A 6 42.52 -2.48 21.82
C THR A 6 41.50 -2.85 20.72
N ALA A 7 41.28 -4.15 20.53
CA ALA A 7 40.21 -4.66 19.69
C ALA A 7 38.85 -4.30 20.34
N ALA A 8 38.02 -3.57 19.66
CA ALA A 8 36.64 -3.33 20.05
C ALA A 8 35.85 -4.65 19.97
N ALA A 9 35.35 -5.10 21.10
CA ALA A 9 34.45 -6.25 21.15
C ALA A 9 33.12 -5.86 20.48
N THR A 10 32.80 -6.51 19.37
CA THR A 10 31.46 -6.45 18.75
C THR A 10 30.46 -7.08 19.72
N ALA A 11 29.48 -6.29 20.16
CA ALA A 11 28.35 -6.81 20.93
C ALA A 11 27.63 -7.92 20.14
N PRO A 12 27.19 -9.01 20.80
CA PRO A 12 26.48 -10.08 20.12
C PRO A 12 25.21 -9.52 19.50
N ALA A 13 25.00 -9.81 18.21
CA ALA A 13 23.74 -9.50 17.51
C ALA A 13 22.60 -10.19 18.27
N VAL A 14 21.67 -9.41 18.81
CA VAL A 14 20.43 -9.96 19.38
C VAL A 14 19.66 -10.56 18.21
N THR A 15 19.71 -11.87 18.06
CA THR A 15 18.91 -12.58 17.07
C THR A 15 17.44 -12.42 17.46
N ALA A 16 16.69 -11.66 16.68
CA ALA A 16 15.24 -11.53 16.86
C ALA A 16 14.60 -12.92 16.81
N ALA A 17 13.59 -13.17 17.65
CA ALA A 17 12.83 -14.42 17.59
C ALA A 17 12.28 -14.62 16.17
N PRO A 18 12.21 -15.86 15.65
CA PRO A 18 11.72 -16.11 14.29
C PRO A 18 10.28 -15.62 14.12
N VAL A 19 9.94 -15.20 12.89
CA VAL A 19 8.56 -14.83 12.54
C VAL A 19 7.68 -16.05 12.72
N LYS A 20 6.54 -15.87 13.39
CA LYS A 20 5.60 -16.96 13.64
C LYS A 20 4.76 -17.23 12.38
N VAL A 21 4.90 -18.43 11.83
CA VAL A 21 4.05 -18.91 10.73
C VAL A 21 2.71 -19.38 11.30
N PRO A 22 1.55 -19.00 10.72
CA PRO A 22 0.25 -19.47 11.16
C PRO A 22 0.13 -21.00 11.11
N GLN A 23 -0.62 -21.58 12.06
CA GLN A 23 -0.87 -23.01 12.05
C GLN A 23 -1.61 -23.43 10.78
N GLY A 24 -1.10 -24.46 10.11
CA GLY A 24 -1.70 -24.97 8.87
C GLY A 24 -1.30 -24.20 7.61
N ALA A 25 -0.58 -23.10 7.70
CA ALA A 25 -0.05 -22.44 6.52
C ALA A 25 1.13 -23.23 5.92
N THR A 26 1.14 -23.37 4.60
CA THR A 26 2.26 -23.98 3.88
C THR A 26 3.29 -22.91 3.57
N VAL A 27 4.50 -23.07 4.08
CA VAL A 27 5.61 -22.18 3.77
C VAL A 27 6.18 -22.51 2.40
N SER A 28 6.23 -21.53 1.53
CA SER A 28 6.93 -21.57 0.25
C SER A 28 8.38 -21.12 0.45
N THR A 29 9.29 -21.86 -0.18
CA THR A 29 10.73 -21.52 -0.25
C THR A 29 11.14 -21.50 -1.72
N ARG A 30 10.48 -20.67 -2.51
CA ARG A 30 10.79 -20.52 -3.93
C ARG A 30 12.21 -19.98 -4.09
N GLU A 31 12.92 -20.46 -5.11
CA GLU A 31 14.29 -20.02 -5.39
C GLU A 31 14.35 -18.49 -5.58
N GLY A 32 15.26 -17.85 -4.85
CA GLY A 32 15.43 -16.39 -4.84
C GLY A 32 14.53 -15.64 -3.84
N GLU A 33 13.46 -16.26 -3.34
CA GLU A 33 12.55 -15.67 -2.35
C GLU A 33 12.91 -16.06 -0.91
N MET A 34 12.61 -15.18 0.03
CA MET A 34 12.57 -15.50 1.46
C MET A 34 11.31 -16.31 1.78
N PRO A 35 11.28 -17.02 2.93
CA PRO A 35 10.13 -17.85 3.33
C PRO A 35 8.82 -17.05 3.33
N SER A 36 7.80 -17.58 2.67
CA SER A 36 6.50 -16.91 2.53
C SER A 36 5.34 -17.89 2.64
N TRP A 37 4.14 -17.38 2.95
CA TRP A 37 2.93 -18.16 3.03
C TRP A 37 1.70 -17.32 2.66
N GLN A 38 0.66 -17.98 2.16
CA GLN A 38 -0.64 -17.36 1.97
C GLN A 38 -1.35 -17.17 3.31
N ILE A 39 -2.01 -16.03 3.52
CA ILE A 39 -2.87 -15.82 4.70
C ILE A 39 -4.09 -16.75 4.58
N PRO A 40 -4.29 -17.67 5.53
CA PRO A 40 -5.41 -18.60 5.46
C PRO A 40 -6.76 -17.92 5.74
N ASN A 41 -7.85 -18.52 5.30
CA ASN A 41 -9.25 -18.14 5.59
C ASN A 41 -9.66 -16.72 5.15
N VAL A 42 -8.84 -16.00 4.39
CA VAL A 42 -9.20 -14.72 3.80
C VAL A 42 -9.70 -14.94 2.38
N ALA A 43 -10.85 -14.34 2.05
CA ALA A 43 -11.38 -14.37 0.69
C ALA A 43 -10.46 -13.59 -0.28
N GLU A 44 -10.78 -13.59 -1.57
CA GLU A 44 -10.07 -12.77 -2.55
C GLU A 44 -9.93 -11.35 -2.03
N ALA A 45 -8.68 -10.86 -1.94
CA ALA A 45 -8.37 -9.59 -1.30
C ALA A 45 -7.17 -8.92 -1.97
N ALA A 46 -7.11 -7.61 -1.81
CA ALA A 46 -6.02 -6.79 -2.32
C ALA A 46 -5.67 -5.65 -1.35
N GLU A 47 -4.48 -5.08 -1.52
CA GLU A 47 -4.08 -3.82 -0.90
C GLU A 47 -4.16 -3.86 0.63
N ALA A 48 -3.40 -4.78 1.25
CA ALA A 48 -3.37 -4.97 2.70
C ALA A 48 -2.24 -4.16 3.36
N TYR A 49 -2.54 -3.55 4.51
CA TYR A 49 -1.59 -2.78 5.31
C TYR A 49 -1.61 -3.21 6.76
N TYR A 50 -0.43 -3.30 7.38
CA TYR A 50 -0.31 -3.63 8.78
C TYR A 50 -0.78 -2.50 9.70
N GLY A 51 -1.44 -2.88 10.78
CA GLY A 51 -1.66 -2.03 11.95
C GLY A 51 -0.37 -1.84 12.77
N PRO A 52 -0.37 -0.90 13.73
CA PRO A 52 0.81 -0.57 14.53
C PRO A 52 1.31 -1.71 15.41
N ASP A 53 0.54 -2.77 15.60
CA ASP A 53 0.91 -3.96 16.35
C ASP A 53 1.70 -5.00 15.53
N SER A 54 1.91 -4.76 14.24
CA SER A 54 2.59 -5.69 13.32
C SER A 54 1.90 -7.05 13.18
N GLU A 55 0.63 -7.16 13.53
CA GLU A 55 -0.15 -8.40 13.52
C GLU A 55 -1.48 -8.24 12.77
N HIS A 56 -2.24 -7.18 13.07
CA HIS A 56 -3.48 -6.90 12.36
C HIS A 56 -3.22 -6.26 11.01
N LEU A 57 -4.08 -6.61 10.05
CA LEU A 57 -4.12 -6.07 8.69
C LEU A 57 -5.47 -5.38 8.45
N ILE A 58 -5.46 -4.37 7.59
CA ILE A 58 -6.65 -3.79 6.96
C ILE A 58 -6.51 -4.01 5.46
N ALA A 59 -7.58 -4.43 4.78
CA ALA A 59 -7.55 -4.69 3.34
C ALA A 59 -8.93 -4.53 2.70
N GLN A 60 -8.94 -4.42 1.37
CA GLN A 60 -10.13 -4.59 0.54
C GLN A 60 -10.35 -6.07 0.28
N VAL A 61 -11.44 -6.62 0.81
CA VAL A 61 -11.79 -8.04 0.72
C VAL A 61 -13.08 -8.18 -0.09
N LYS A 62 -13.09 -9.09 -1.06
CA LYS A 62 -14.27 -9.38 -1.88
C LYS A 62 -15.44 -9.75 -1.00
N SER A 63 -16.58 -9.12 -1.22
CA SER A 63 -17.75 -9.28 -0.35
C SER A 63 -19.04 -9.40 -1.14
N PRO A 64 -19.93 -10.33 -0.82
CA PRO A 64 -21.27 -10.39 -1.42
C PRO A 64 -22.16 -9.20 -1.01
N LEU A 65 -21.80 -8.47 0.04
CA LEU A 65 -22.50 -7.25 0.51
C LEU A 65 -22.09 -6.01 -0.30
N ALA A 66 -20.95 -6.04 -0.98
CA ALA A 66 -20.49 -4.93 -1.78
C ALA A 66 -21.41 -4.68 -2.98
N ALA A 67 -21.49 -3.43 -3.42
CA ALA A 67 -22.16 -3.07 -4.66
C ALA A 67 -21.56 -3.86 -5.84
N LYS A 68 -22.40 -4.22 -6.79
CA LYS A 68 -21.96 -4.95 -7.97
C LYS A 68 -21.59 -3.99 -9.08
N SER A 69 -20.52 -4.31 -9.79
CA SER A 69 -20.14 -3.59 -11.02
C SER A 69 -21.24 -3.71 -12.09
N ALA A 70 -21.16 -2.90 -13.13
CA ALA A 70 -22.05 -3.00 -14.29
C ALA A 70 -22.03 -4.40 -14.97
N ARG A 71 -20.96 -5.19 -14.74
CA ARG A 71 -20.83 -6.58 -15.20
C ARG A 71 -21.36 -7.60 -14.17
N GLY A 72 -22.01 -7.16 -13.08
CA GLY A 72 -22.55 -8.03 -12.03
C GLY A 72 -21.49 -8.66 -11.09
N LEU A 73 -20.23 -8.25 -11.18
CA LEU A 73 -19.17 -8.75 -10.29
C LEU A 73 -19.29 -8.08 -8.92
N SER A 74 -19.21 -8.86 -7.86
CA SER A 74 -19.16 -8.35 -6.49
C SER A 74 -17.90 -7.51 -6.28
N GLY A 75 -18.06 -6.37 -5.62
CA GLY A 75 -16.97 -5.48 -5.26
C GLY A 75 -16.25 -5.91 -3.98
N PHE A 76 -15.47 -4.99 -3.47
CA PHE A 76 -14.65 -5.14 -2.28
C PHE A 76 -15.17 -4.25 -1.16
N LEU A 77 -15.06 -4.72 0.08
CA LEU A 77 -15.33 -3.94 1.28
C LEU A 77 -14.12 -4.00 2.21
N THR A 78 -13.96 -2.95 3.00
CA THR A 78 -12.89 -2.86 3.98
C THR A 78 -13.12 -3.82 5.13
N LYS A 79 -12.13 -4.65 5.43
CA LYS A 79 -12.09 -5.54 6.59
C LYS A 79 -10.76 -5.43 7.31
N THR A 80 -10.77 -5.76 8.61
CA THR A 80 -9.55 -6.02 9.38
C THR A 80 -9.52 -7.49 9.82
N PHE A 81 -8.33 -8.04 9.95
CA PHE A 81 -8.05 -9.41 10.40
C PHE A 81 -6.58 -9.52 10.81
N THR A 82 -6.18 -10.61 11.44
CA THR A 82 -4.77 -10.87 11.72
C THR A 82 -4.05 -11.49 10.52
N ASP A 83 -2.74 -11.42 10.46
CA ASP A 83 -1.94 -12.08 9.43
C ASP A 83 -1.95 -13.62 9.55
N SER A 84 -2.62 -14.15 10.56
CA SER A 84 -2.98 -15.58 10.69
C SER A 84 -4.37 -15.90 10.11
N GLY A 85 -5.08 -14.93 9.55
CA GLY A 85 -6.42 -15.12 8.96
C GLY A 85 -7.53 -15.31 9.99
N THR A 86 -7.40 -14.71 11.16
CA THR A 86 -8.37 -14.74 12.25
C THR A 86 -8.84 -13.34 12.63
N GLU A 87 -9.81 -13.24 13.53
CA GLU A 87 -10.36 -11.98 14.07
C GLU A 87 -10.88 -11.02 12.98
N GLU A 88 -11.53 -11.58 11.94
CA GLU A 88 -12.09 -10.78 10.86
C GLU A 88 -13.21 -9.85 11.37
N VAL A 89 -13.08 -8.55 11.06
CA VAL A 89 -14.10 -7.52 11.33
C VAL A 89 -14.44 -6.79 10.03
N LEU A 90 -15.73 -6.75 9.68
CA LEU A 90 -16.24 -5.94 8.60
C LEU A 90 -16.32 -4.47 9.04
N ILE A 91 -15.60 -3.59 8.36
CA ILE A 91 -15.53 -2.16 8.68
C ILE A 91 -16.60 -1.37 7.94
N ASN A 92 -16.84 -1.68 6.69
CA ASN A 92 -17.91 -1.08 5.90
C ASN A 92 -18.85 -2.16 5.35
N ASP A 93 -20.15 -1.90 5.41
CA ASP A 93 -21.22 -2.87 5.11
C ASP A 93 -21.93 -2.64 3.77
N ARG A 94 -21.55 -1.59 3.02
CA ARG A 94 -22.21 -1.23 1.75
C ARG A 94 -21.31 -0.44 0.81
N GLY A 95 -21.73 -0.33 -0.42
CA GLY A 95 -21.00 0.38 -1.48
C GLY A 95 -19.85 -0.48 -2.03
N TRP A 96 -18.80 0.16 -2.42
CA TRP A 96 -17.54 -0.44 -2.84
C TRP A 96 -16.41 0.41 -2.28
N ASP A 97 -15.44 -0.23 -1.66
CA ASP A 97 -14.30 0.42 -1.02
C ASP A 97 -13.04 0.27 -1.87
N GLY A 98 -12.20 1.30 -1.81
CA GLY A 98 -10.79 1.26 -2.19
C GLY A 98 -9.96 1.65 -0.98
N CYS A 99 -8.68 1.54 -1.08
CA CYS A 99 -7.64 2.04 -0.17
C CYS A 99 -8.07 2.28 1.29
N SER A 100 -7.41 1.67 2.22
CA SER A 100 -7.69 1.83 3.64
C SER A 100 -6.40 1.81 4.45
N TYR A 101 -6.37 2.45 5.61
CA TYR A 101 -5.16 2.53 6.42
C TYR A 101 -5.47 2.62 7.92
N PHE A 102 -4.56 2.13 8.77
CA PHE A 102 -4.64 2.33 10.21
C PHE A 102 -4.13 3.71 10.63
N PHE A 103 -4.77 4.30 11.62
CA PHE A 103 -4.09 5.33 12.39
C PHE A 103 -3.03 4.71 13.30
N PRO A 104 -1.95 5.44 13.62
CA PRO A 104 -0.88 4.91 14.47
C PRO A 104 -1.31 4.68 15.93
N ASP A 105 -2.47 5.22 16.34
CA ASP A 105 -3.06 4.93 17.64
C ASP A 105 -3.65 3.51 17.76
N GLY A 106 -3.73 2.78 16.62
CA GLY A 106 -4.30 1.44 16.55
C GLY A 106 -5.80 1.37 16.85
N LYS A 107 -6.50 2.50 16.99
CA LYS A 107 -7.92 2.59 17.36
C LYS A 107 -8.80 3.07 16.24
N ARG A 108 -8.27 3.91 15.36
CA ARG A 108 -8.98 4.50 14.22
C ARG A 108 -8.49 3.93 12.91
N LEU A 109 -9.39 3.95 11.93
CA LEU A 109 -9.16 3.55 10.56
C LEU A 109 -9.57 4.69 9.64
N VAL A 110 -8.86 4.88 8.52
CA VAL A 110 -9.28 5.72 7.40
C VAL A 110 -9.47 4.85 6.16
N TRP A 111 -10.47 5.14 5.35
CA TRP A 111 -10.79 4.33 4.17
C TRP A 111 -11.59 5.12 3.14
N THR A 112 -11.48 4.72 1.88
CA THR A 112 -12.20 5.30 0.74
C THR A 112 -13.43 4.46 0.42
N SER A 113 -14.58 5.09 0.12
CA SER A 113 -15.80 4.39 -0.26
C SER A 113 -16.77 5.25 -1.06
N ILE A 114 -17.56 4.58 -1.91
CA ILE A 114 -18.76 5.16 -2.54
C ILE A 114 -20.02 4.96 -1.71
N ARG A 115 -19.93 4.53 -0.45
CA ARG A 115 -21.04 4.06 0.39
C ARG A 115 -22.26 4.99 0.47
N ASP A 116 -22.03 6.29 0.41
CA ASP A 116 -23.10 7.31 0.50
C ASP A 116 -23.45 7.90 -0.86
N ASN A 117 -22.77 7.47 -1.95
CA ASN A 117 -22.92 7.95 -3.30
C ASN A 117 -23.18 6.83 -4.32
N MET A 118 -23.82 5.74 -3.90
CA MET A 118 -24.06 4.55 -4.75
C MET A 118 -24.96 4.80 -5.97
N ASN A 119 -25.62 5.96 -6.04
CA ASN A 119 -26.40 6.41 -7.18
C ASN A 119 -25.58 7.16 -8.24
N MET A 120 -24.31 7.44 -7.94
CA MET A 120 -23.37 8.06 -8.88
C MET A 120 -22.69 7.00 -9.77
N PRO A 121 -22.08 7.39 -10.91
CA PRO A 121 -21.36 6.47 -11.76
C PRO A 121 -20.28 5.70 -10.98
N MET A 122 -20.43 4.37 -10.91
CA MET A 122 -19.49 3.51 -10.18
C MET A 122 -18.12 3.42 -10.85
N GLY A 123 -18.01 3.73 -12.14
CA GLY A 123 -16.76 3.75 -12.87
C GLY A 123 -15.98 2.45 -12.83
N ASN A 124 -14.66 2.58 -12.85
CA ASN A 124 -13.70 1.48 -12.75
C ASN A 124 -12.48 1.93 -11.93
N TRP A 125 -12.26 1.32 -10.79
CA TRP A 125 -11.15 1.64 -9.88
C TRP A 125 -9.73 1.48 -10.49
N SER A 126 -9.62 0.79 -11.62
CA SER A 126 -8.35 0.57 -12.33
C SER A 126 -8.22 1.38 -13.63
N ASP A 127 -9.16 2.27 -13.91
CA ASP A 127 -9.16 3.12 -15.12
C ASP A 127 -9.29 4.59 -14.74
N TRP A 128 -8.18 5.30 -14.74
CA TRP A 128 -8.11 6.71 -14.33
C TRP A 128 -9.04 7.66 -15.13
N ARG A 129 -9.36 7.29 -16.37
CA ARG A 129 -10.31 8.05 -17.20
C ARG A 129 -11.77 7.83 -16.77
N ASN A 130 -12.00 6.88 -15.89
CA ASN A 130 -13.32 6.45 -15.49
C ASN A 130 -13.37 5.99 -14.02
N TYR A 131 -12.69 6.69 -13.14
CA TYR A 131 -12.74 6.41 -11.69
C TYR A 131 -14.15 6.59 -11.12
N PRO A 132 -14.49 5.91 -10.03
CA PRO A 132 -15.79 6.08 -9.36
C PRO A 132 -16.04 7.55 -8.99
N GLN A 133 -17.19 8.08 -9.34
CA GLN A 133 -17.59 9.41 -8.88
C GLN A 133 -18.14 9.33 -7.45
N GLY A 134 -17.79 10.34 -6.63
CA GLY A 134 -18.23 10.39 -5.23
C GLY A 134 -17.62 9.32 -4.34
N ALA A 135 -16.45 8.81 -4.69
CA ALA A 135 -15.60 8.08 -3.75
C ALA A 135 -15.01 9.08 -2.75
N GLU A 136 -15.32 8.89 -1.49
CA GLU A 136 -15.02 9.83 -0.40
C GLU A 136 -14.23 9.16 0.71
N LEU A 137 -13.59 9.96 1.54
CA LEU A 137 -12.80 9.50 2.67
C LEU A 137 -13.65 9.43 3.95
N TYR A 138 -13.49 8.34 4.68
CA TYR A 138 -14.19 8.08 5.94
C TYR A 138 -13.18 7.69 7.03
N VAL A 139 -13.54 8.00 8.26
CA VAL A 139 -12.86 7.51 9.47
C VAL A 139 -13.85 6.73 10.31
N SER A 140 -13.40 5.63 10.90
CA SER A 140 -14.17 4.83 11.85
C SER A 140 -13.28 4.32 12.99
N ASP A 141 -13.90 3.71 14.01
CA ASP A 141 -13.17 2.86 14.94
C ASP A 141 -12.89 1.47 14.32
N ARG A 142 -12.13 0.64 15.01
CA ARG A 142 -11.77 -0.72 14.55
C ARG A 142 -12.96 -1.69 14.44
N ALA A 143 -14.12 -1.32 14.99
CA ALA A 143 -15.34 -2.11 14.87
C ALA A 143 -16.23 -1.62 13.70
N GLY A 144 -15.76 -0.69 12.88
CA GLY A 144 -16.55 -0.07 11.80
C GLY A 144 -17.67 0.83 12.32
N LYS A 145 -17.60 1.27 13.57
CA LYS A 145 -18.57 2.17 14.20
C LYS A 145 -18.03 3.60 14.25
N ASN A 146 -18.87 4.53 14.69
CA ASN A 146 -18.52 5.95 14.79
C ASN A 146 -17.99 6.54 13.47
N VAL A 147 -18.61 6.11 12.35
CA VAL A 147 -18.20 6.51 11.00
C VAL A 147 -18.42 8.01 10.83
N LYS A 148 -17.36 8.69 10.44
CA LYS A 148 -17.36 10.10 10.07
C LYS A 148 -16.86 10.24 8.62
N ARG A 149 -17.63 10.88 7.74
CA ARG A 149 -17.19 11.29 6.41
C ARG A 149 -16.29 12.51 6.54
N LEU A 150 -15.11 12.48 5.93
CA LEU A 150 -14.12 13.56 6.00
C LEU A 150 -14.24 14.51 4.81
N THR A 151 -14.55 13.98 3.63
CA THR A 151 -14.68 14.74 2.39
C THR A 151 -16.10 14.66 1.86
N ASN A 152 -16.53 15.67 1.12
CA ASN A 152 -17.91 15.77 0.62
C ASN A 152 -17.95 16.53 -0.70
N ASN A 153 -17.55 15.87 -1.77
CA ASN A 153 -17.63 16.41 -3.12
C ASN A 153 -18.08 15.30 -4.10
N GLN A 154 -18.06 15.55 -5.39
CA GLN A 154 -18.48 14.57 -6.40
C GLN A 154 -17.30 14.00 -7.19
N GLN A 155 -16.11 14.17 -6.68
CA GLN A 155 -14.86 13.75 -7.33
C GLN A 155 -14.48 12.34 -6.91
N TYR A 156 -13.33 11.90 -7.33
CA TYR A 156 -12.70 10.67 -6.86
C TYR A 156 -11.61 11.02 -5.86
N GLU A 157 -11.70 10.47 -4.66
CA GLU A 157 -10.71 10.57 -3.61
C GLU A 157 -10.33 9.20 -3.12
N ALA A 158 -9.04 8.88 -3.16
CA ALA A 158 -8.56 7.57 -2.80
C ALA A 158 -7.06 7.58 -2.40
N GLU A 159 -6.50 6.38 -2.27
CA GLU A 159 -5.09 6.18 -1.96
C GLU A 159 -4.68 6.89 -0.66
N VAL A 160 -5.56 6.81 0.34
CA VAL A 160 -5.46 7.54 1.60
C VAL A 160 -4.52 6.87 2.59
N THR A 161 -3.63 7.67 3.19
CA THR A 161 -2.74 7.21 4.27
C THR A 161 -2.61 8.26 5.37
N VAL A 162 -2.06 7.84 6.52
CA VAL A 162 -1.92 8.66 7.72
C VAL A 162 -0.44 8.81 8.07
N SER A 163 -0.03 10.00 8.54
CA SER A 163 1.34 10.23 9.02
C SER A 163 1.66 9.37 10.26
N PRO A 164 2.92 8.98 10.47
CA PRO A 164 3.34 8.21 11.64
C PRO A 164 2.98 8.84 12.99
N ASP A 165 2.89 10.17 13.08
CA ASP A 165 2.46 10.88 14.29
C ASP A 165 0.93 11.01 14.44
N GLY A 166 0.16 10.53 13.42
CA GLY A 166 -1.30 10.53 13.42
C GLY A 166 -1.97 11.89 13.21
N LYS A 167 -1.21 12.94 12.85
CA LYS A 167 -1.75 14.29 12.72
C LYS A 167 -2.23 14.66 11.34
N TRP A 168 -1.72 13.99 10.30
CA TRP A 168 -1.96 14.30 8.91
C TRP A 168 -2.54 13.11 8.15
N ILE A 169 -3.41 13.41 7.20
CA ILE A 169 -3.87 12.48 6.17
C ILE A 169 -3.37 13.02 4.83
N VAL A 170 -2.81 12.15 4.00
CA VAL A 170 -2.46 12.43 2.60
C VAL A 170 -3.25 11.50 1.69
N PHE A 171 -3.69 11.99 0.55
CA PHE A 171 -4.55 11.25 -0.38
C PHE A 171 -4.44 11.81 -1.80
N GLY A 172 -4.91 11.05 -2.78
CA GLY A 172 -5.09 11.52 -4.15
C GLY A 172 -6.52 12.00 -4.38
N ARG A 173 -6.66 13.11 -5.13
CA ARG A 173 -7.95 13.62 -5.61
C ARG A 173 -7.92 13.88 -7.10
N MET A 174 -8.89 13.33 -7.82
CA MET A 174 -9.09 13.60 -9.24
C MET A 174 -9.90 14.88 -9.42
N THR A 175 -9.31 15.91 -10.01
CA THR A 175 -9.98 17.18 -10.29
C THR A 175 -9.83 17.50 -11.78
N ASN A 176 -10.93 17.62 -12.51
CA ASN A 176 -10.93 17.95 -13.94
C ASN A 176 -10.05 17.04 -14.82
N GLY A 177 -9.99 15.74 -14.47
CA GLY A 177 -9.16 14.75 -15.21
C GLY A 177 -7.69 14.74 -14.80
N ASN A 178 -7.31 15.48 -13.77
CA ASN A 178 -5.96 15.45 -13.19
C ASN A 178 -5.98 14.92 -11.76
N MET A 179 -5.11 13.95 -11.48
CA MET A 179 -4.95 13.33 -10.18
C MET A 179 -3.79 13.99 -9.45
N ASP A 180 -4.09 14.78 -8.42
CA ASP A 180 -3.10 15.46 -7.60
C ASP A 180 -3.12 14.95 -6.16
N LEU A 181 -2.02 15.17 -5.44
CA LEU A 181 -1.90 14.87 -4.02
C LEU A 181 -2.50 16.02 -3.20
N TRP A 182 -3.23 15.63 -2.16
CA TRP A 182 -3.83 16.53 -1.18
C TRP A 182 -3.45 16.11 0.24
N VAL A 183 -3.42 17.06 1.15
CA VAL A 183 -3.14 16.82 2.57
C VAL A 183 -4.14 17.57 3.44
N MET A 184 -4.52 16.98 4.58
CA MET A 184 -5.39 17.59 5.58
C MET A 184 -4.99 17.15 7.00
N ASN A 185 -5.52 17.84 8.00
CA ASN A 185 -5.45 17.38 9.37
C ASN A 185 -6.22 16.05 9.54
N SER A 186 -5.83 15.24 10.51
CA SER A 186 -6.45 13.94 10.75
C SER A 186 -7.92 13.99 11.19
N ASP A 187 -8.44 15.17 11.53
CA ASP A 187 -9.85 15.42 11.83
C ASP A 187 -10.67 15.85 10.60
N GLY A 188 -10.04 15.97 9.44
CA GLY A 188 -10.63 16.39 8.17
C GLY A 188 -10.63 17.89 7.92
N THR A 189 -10.00 18.69 8.79
CA THR A 189 -9.87 20.14 8.60
C THR A 189 -8.56 20.52 7.89
N GLY A 190 -8.48 21.77 7.41
CA GLY A 190 -7.24 22.31 6.84
C GLY A 190 -6.80 21.62 5.55
N GLU A 191 -7.73 21.13 4.76
CA GLU A 191 -7.49 20.51 3.46
C GLU A 191 -6.79 21.47 2.50
N ARG A 192 -5.74 21.02 1.85
CA ARG A 192 -5.02 21.76 0.82
C ARG A 192 -4.41 20.85 -0.23
N GLN A 193 -4.35 21.33 -1.45
CA GLN A 193 -3.63 20.69 -2.55
C GLN A 193 -2.12 20.76 -2.32
N LEU A 194 -1.41 19.69 -2.62
CA LEU A 194 0.03 19.54 -2.42
C LEU A 194 0.80 19.66 -3.74
N THR A 195 0.28 19.06 -4.81
CA THR A 195 0.89 19.08 -6.14
C THR A 195 -0.03 19.78 -7.14
N PHE A 196 0.56 20.39 -8.19
CA PHE A 196 -0.12 21.22 -9.18
C PHE A 196 0.51 20.96 -10.56
N THR A 197 0.36 19.76 -11.07
CA THR A 197 0.98 19.35 -12.34
C THR A 197 -0.06 19.17 -13.43
N ASP A 198 0.23 19.60 -14.66
CA ASP A 198 -0.75 19.58 -15.76
C ASP A 198 -0.88 18.20 -16.44
N ASP A 199 0.18 17.39 -16.45
CA ASP A 199 0.22 16.09 -17.16
C ASP A 199 0.54 14.91 -16.24
N ASP A 200 1.14 15.14 -15.06
CA ASP A 200 1.42 14.06 -14.12
C ASP A 200 0.14 13.63 -13.38
N GLN A 201 -0.10 12.33 -13.36
CA GLN A 201 -1.14 11.70 -12.54
C GLN A 201 -0.45 11.12 -11.30
N GLU A 202 -0.67 11.71 -10.16
CA GLU A 202 0.03 11.42 -8.91
C GLU A 202 -0.82 10.59 -7.95
N GLY A 203 -0.21 9.66 -7.24
CA GLY A 203 -0.96 8.83 -6.31
C GLY A 203 -0.10 7.88 -5.48
N ALA A 204 -0.76 7.01 -4.72
CA ALA A 204 -0.16 6.14 -3.72
C ALA A 204 0.79 6.89 -2.76
N PRO A 205 0.31 7.96 -2.09
CA PRO A 205 1.15 8.74 -1.21
C PRO A 205 1.28 8.08 0.17
N TYR A 206 2.51 8.04 0.70
CA TYR A 206 2.82 7.56 2.05
C TYR A 206 3.80 8.49 2.73
N PHE A 207 3.54 8.85 4.00
CA PHE A 207 4.53 9.55 4.80
C PHE A 207 5.72 8.65 5.12
N LEU A 208 6.93 9.19 5.02
CA LEU A 208 8.11 8.58 5.61
C LEU A 208 8.08 8.71 7.15
N PRO A 209 8.93 7.98 7.88
CA PRO A 209 9.00 8.06 9.35
C PRO A 209 9.27 9.46 9.91
N ASP A 210 9.75 10.40 9.10
CA ASP A 210 10.02 11.79 9.50
C ASP A 210 8.75 12.67 9.63
N ASN A 211 7.57 12.20 9.29
CA ASN A 211 6.28 12.93 9.26
C ASN A 211 6.24 14.13 8.29
N GLU A 212 7.27 14.37 7.52
CA GLU A 212 7.43 15.53 6.65
C GLU A 212 7.58 15.14 5.18
N THR A 213 8.23 14.04 4.90
CA THR A 213 8.47 13.56 3.53
C THR A 213 7.38 12.58 3.11
N ILE A 214 6.86 12.75 1.92
CA ILE A 214 5.84 11.90 1.31
C ILE A 214 6.47 11.18 0.11
N LEU A 215 6.39 9.86 0.11
CA LEU A 215 6.73 8.98 -1.00
C LEU A 215 5.48 8.76 -1.84
N PHE A 216 5.57 8.86 -3.17
CA PHE A 216 4.42 8.68 -4.06
C PHE A 216 4.88 8.26 -5.46
N ARG A 217 3.95 7.79 -6.28
CA ARG A 217 4.19 7.54 -7.71
C ARG A 217 3.56 8.63 -8.58
N ALA A 218 4.17 8.90 -9.73
CA ALA A 218 3.58 9.73 -10.77
C ALA A 218 3.82 9.12 -12.15
N TRP A 219 2.90 9.37 -13.08
CA TRP A 219 2.99 8.97 -14.48
C TRP A 219 2.33 10.03 -15.37
N LYS A 220 2.74 10.10 -16.62
CA LYS A 220 2.21 11.10 -17.54
C LYS A 220 0.93 10.62 -18.22
N ALA A 221 -0.13 11.43 -18.17
CA ALA A 221 -1.37 11.14 -18.87
C ALA A 221 -1.16 10.93 -20.37
N SER A 222 -0.21 11.67 -20.96
CA SER A 222 0.23 11.54 -22.36
C SER A 222 0.89 10.19 -22.67
N GLU A 223 1.38 9.45 -21.67
CA GLU A 223 2.05 8.13 -21.81
C GLU A 223 1.15 6.95 -21.46
N TYR A 224 -0.11 7.18 -21.07
CA TYR A 224 -1.00 6.12 -20.59
C TYR A 224 -1.20 4.94 -21.54
N ASP A 225 -1.13 5.18 -22.84
CA ASP A 225 -1.34 4.13 -23.85
C ASP A 225 -0.12 3.21 -24.03
N GLN A 226 1.03 3.56 -23.48
CA GLN A 226 2.16 2.64 -23.34
C GLN A 226 1.81 1.56 -22.31
N LYS A 227 2.12 0.30 -22.62
CA LYS A 227 1.78 -0.84 -21.74
C LYS A 227 2.99 -1.75 -21.51
N PRO A 228 3.46 -1.86 -20.26
CA PRO A 228 2.99 -1.18 -19.06
C PRO A 228 3.29 0.35 -19.09
N THR A 229 2.39 1.15 -18.52
CA THR A 229 2.55 2.61 -18.44
C THR A 229 3.78 2.96 -17.60
N PRO A 230 4.75 3.74 -18.11
CA PRO A 230 5.90 4.17 -17.32
C PRO A 230 5.47 5.00 -16.11
N MET A 231 6.04 4.71 -14.96
CA MET A 231 5.78 5.42 -13.70
C MET A 231 7.08 5.66 -12.96
N THR A 232 7.19 6.80 -12.33
CA THR A 232 8.35 7.16 -11.51
C THR A 232 7.91 7.34 -10.06
N ILE A 233 8.71 6.85 -9.13
CA ILE A 233 8.54 7.08 -7.70
C ILE A 233 9.29 8.33 -7.31
N TYR A 234 8.62 9.19 -6.56
CA TYR A 234 9.11 10.47 -6.06
C TYR A 234 9.01 10.57 -4.55
N THR A 235 9.78 11.48 -3.99
CA THR A 235 9.51 12.08 -2.68
C THR A 235 9.22 13.56 -2.83
N ILE A 236 8.40 14.11 -1.92
CA ILE A 236 8.08 15.54 -1.81
C ILE A 236 7.92 15.88 -0.33
N LYS A 237 8.24 17.10 0.08
CA LYS A 237 7.90 17.56 1.42
C LYS A 237 6.41 17.87 1.55
N ARG A 238 5.86 17.69 2.75
CA ARG A 238 4.45 17.95 3.06
C ARG A 238 4.00 19.39 2.73
N ASP A 239 4.93 20.34 2.63
CA ASP A 239 4.66 21.72 2.20
C ASP A 239 4.67 21.89 0.66
N GLY A 240 4.97 20.85 -0.10
CA GLY A 240 5.06 20.84 -1.57
C GLY A 240 6.46 21.11 -2.12
N SER A 241 7.45 21.36 -1.28
CA SER A 241 8.82 21.59 -1.67
C SER A 241 9.61 20.28 -1.87
N ASP A 242 10.80 20.37 -2.45
CA ASP A 242 11.82 19.31 -2.53
C ASP A 242 11.34 18.03 -3.24
N ARG A 243 10.56 18.16 -4.33
CA ARG A 243 10.17 17.01 -5.17
C ARG A 243 11.39 16.39 -5.85
N LYS A 244 11.66 15.11 -5.59
CA LYS A 244 12.81 14.37 -6.12
C LYS A 244 12.44 12.98 -6.60
N PRO A 245 12.92 12.52 -7.77
CA PRO A 245 12.75 11.14 -8.21
C PRO A 245 13.56 10.17 -7.32
N ARG A 246 13.03 8.96 -7.15
CA ARG A 246 13.66 7.83 -6.44
C ARG A 246 13.85 6.61 -7.32
N THR A 247 13.19 6.57 -8.49
CA THR A 247 13.46 5.61 -9.56
C THR A 247 13.88 6.36 -10.82
N PHE A 248 14.82 5.80 -11.59
CA PHE A 248 15.52 6.52 -12.66
C PHE A 248 15.43 5.79 -14.01
N THR A 249 14.60 4.76 -14.10
CA THR A 249 14.32 4.04 -15.35
C THR A 249 12.95 4.41 -15.88
N HIS A 250 12.78 4.37 -17.20
CA HIS A 250 11.48 4.63 -17.86
C HIS A 250 10.62 3.35 -17.88
N ASP A 251 10.58 2.68 -16.74
CA ASP A 251 9.77 1.47 -16.49
C ASP A 251 8.52 1.83 -15.69
N MET A 252 7.58 0.90 -15.61
CA MET A 252 6.51 0.99 -14.65
C MET A 252 7.05 0.71 -13.23
N ASN A 253 7.21 1.76 -12.43
CA ASN A 253 7.52 1.67 -11.00
C ASN A 253 6.29 2.13 -10.20
N TRP A 254 5.55 1.18 -9.63
CA TRP A 254 4.21 1.37 -9.09
C TRP A 254 4.10 0.94 -7.63
N ALA A 255 3.02 1.36 -6.94
CA ALA A 255 2.66 0.97 -5.57
C ALA A 255 3.83 1.08 -4.57
N PRO A 256 4.45 2.28 -4.42
CA PRO A 256 5.51 2.46 -3.44
C PRO A 256 5.00 2.31 -2.02
N TYR A 257 5.81 1.75 -1.11
CA TYR A 257 5.54 1.68 0.31
C TYR A 257 6.84 1.91 1.11
N PRO A 258 6.91 2.92 2.00
CA PRO A 258 8.12 3.20 2.77
C PRO A 258 8.39 2.13 3.82
N THR A 259 9.64 1.86 4.09
CA THR A 259 10.04 0.96 5.18
C THR A 259 10.23 1.71 6.50
N PRO A 260 10.01 1.05 7.65
CA PRO A 260 10.12 1.69 8.95
C PRO A 260 11.52 2.23 9.31
N ASP A 261 12.58 1.76 8.63
CA ASP A 261 13.95 2.25 8.83
C ASP A 261 14.19 3.66 8.25
N GLY A 262 13.28 4.14 7.39
CA GLY A 262 13.39 5.46 6.74
C GLY A 262 14.49 5.56 5.67
N GLU A 263 15.05 4.45 5.20
CA GLU A 263 16.11 4.42 4.19
C GLU A 263 15.70 3.70 2.91
N HIS A 264 14.69 2.82 3.00
CA HIS A 264 14.23 2.01 1.89
C HIS A 264 12.75 2.23 1.60
N PHE A 265 12.31 1.67 0.48
CA PHE A 265 10.89 1.53 0.13
C PHE A 265 10.69 0.27 -0.70
N LEU A 266 9.53 -0.35 -0.58
CA LEU A 266 9.08 -1.37 -1.51
C LEU A 266 8.37 -0.70 -2.69
N PHE A 267 8.41 -1.33 -3.85
CA PHE A 267 7.63 -0.92 -5.01
C PHE A 267 7.45 -2.09 -5.99
N VAL A 268 6.57 -1.92 -6.96
CA VAL A 268 6.29 -2.92 -7.98
C VAL A 268 6.90 -2.48 -9.30
N ARG A 269 7.58 -3.41 -9.99
CA ARG A 269 8.04 -3.24 -11.36
C ARG A 269 7.43 -4.30 -12.27
N ALA A 270 7.05 -3.91 -13.47
CA ALA A 270 6.63 -4.85 -14.49
C ALA A 270 7.87 -5.38 -15.23
N GLU A 271 8.14 -6.68 -15.07
CA GLU A 271 9.15 -7.40 -15.86
C GLU A 271 8.67 -7.61 -17.31
N THR A 272 7.39 -7.90 -17.43
CA THR A 272 6.63 -7.98 -18.68
C THR A 272 5.21 -7.44 -18.44
N PRO A 273 4.39 -7.20 -19.47
CA PRO A 273 3.00 -6.78 -19.27
C PRO A 273 2.14 -7.70 -18.39
N ARG A 274 2.59 -8.93 -18.16
CA ARG A 274 1.87 -9.95 -17.37
C ARG A 274 2.70 -10.56 -16.25
N ASN A 275 3.85 -9.98 -15.92
CA ASN A 275 4.68 -10.38 -14.79
C ASN A 275 5.12 -9.14 -14.03
N TRP A 276 4.53 -8.90 -12.86
CA TRP A 276 4.82 -7.77 -12.00
C TRP A 276 5.37 -8.27 -10.68
N GLU A 277 6.48 -7.69 -10.23
CA GLU A 277 7.25 -8.17 -9.10
C GLU A 277 7.54 -7.06 -8.09
N VAL A 278 7.67 -7.46 -6.83
CA VAL A 278 8.04 -6.54 -5.74
C VAL A 278 9.56 -6.35 -5.72
N TYR A 279 9.96 -5.10 -5.59
CA TYR A 279 11.35 -4.65 -5.45
C TYR A 279 11.56 -3.85 -4.18
N LEU A 280 12.77 -3.95 -3.63
CA LEU A 280 13.29 -3.06 -2.60
C LEU A 280 14.08 -1.93 -3.28
N GLY A 281 13.65 -0.69 -3.10
CA GLY A 281 14.32 0.53 -3.54
C GLY A 281 15.01 1.24 -2.38
N TYR A 282 15.89 2.18 -2.71
CA TYR A 282 16.72 2.91 -1.75
C TYR A 282 16.46 4.40 -1.89
N LEU A 283 16.21 5.08 -0.78
CA LEU A 283 15.96 6.54 -0.76
C LEU A 283 17.22 7.37 -1.03
N ASP A 284 18.41 6.76 -1.04
CA ASP A 284 19.67 7.42 -1.40
C ASP A 284 19.71 7.84 -2.88
N GLY A 285 18.89 7.23 -3.74
CA GLY A 285 18.79 7.50 -5.17
C GLY A 285 19.97 7.03 -5.98
N THR A 286 20.86 6.21 -5.43
CA THR A 286 22.10 5.74 -6.10
C THR A 286 22.22 4.22 -6.12
N THR A 287 21.71 3.53 -5.10
CA THR A 287 21.76 2.08 -5.01
C THR A 287 20.71 1.44 -5.93
N PRO A 288 21.10 0.50 -6.81
CA PRO A 288 20.16 -0.21 -7.67
C PRO A 288 19.14 -0.99 -6.87
N PRO A 289 17.85 -1.03 -7.27
CA PRO A 289 16.83 -1.77 -6.58
C PRO A 289 17.07 -3.29 -6.62
N LYS A 290 16.63 -3.99 -5.57
CA LYS A 290 16.74 -5.45 -5.43
C LYS A 290 15.37 -6.09 -5.59
N ARG A 291 15.23 -7.07 -6.50
CA ARG A 291 14.01 -7.88 -6.65
C ARG A 291 13.76 -8.75 -5.41
N ILE A 292 12.52 -8.85 -4.96
CA ILE A 292 12.10 -9.55 -3.75
C ILE A 292 11.20 -10.75 -4.06
N THR A 293 10.30 -10.63 -5.05
CA THR A 293 9.42 -11.73 -5.49
C THR A 293 9.82 -12.25 -6.86
N PHE A 294 9.51 -13.53 -7.15
CA PHE A 294 9.99 -14.24 -8.35
C PHE A 294 8.91 -15.20 -8.91
N ASP A 295 7.64 -14.79 -8.89
CA ASP A 295 6.56 -15.59 -9.46
C ASP A 295 6.09 -15.03 -10.80
N GLU A 296 5.65 -15.90 -11.71
CA GLU A 296 4.98 -15.43 -12.92
C GLU A 296 3.55 -14.99 -12.57
N GLY A 297 3.19 -13.76 -12.92
CA GLY A 297 1.88 -13.22 -12.67
C GLY A 297 1.90 -11.86 -12.00
N PHE A 298 0.94 -11.62 -11.12
CA PHE A 298 0.80 -10.37 -10.38
C PHE A 298 1.28 -10.55 -8.95
N ASP A 299 2.34 -9.85 -8.60
CA ASP A 299 2.76 -9.55 -7.24
C ASP A 299 2.74 -8.02 -7.04
N GLY A 300 1.88 -7.53 -6.16
CA GLY A 300 1.66 -6.09 -6.00
C GLY A 300 1.19 -5.66 -4.63
N PHE A 301 1.04 -4.35 -4.42
CA PHE A 301 0.64 -3.73 -3.15
C PHE A 301 1.46 -4.22 -1.95
N PRO A 302 2.79 -4.14 -2.00
CA PRO A 302 3.61 -4.58 -0.89
C PRO A 302 3.53 -3.61 0.28
N ALA A 303 3.51 -4.13 1.52
CA ALA A 303 3.62 -3.33 2.73
C ALA A 303 4.45 -4.05 3.79
N VAL A 304 5.32 -3.32 4.49
CA VAL A 304 6.14 -3.84 5.58
C VAL A 304 5.46 -3.62 6.92
N SER A 305 5.52 -4.61 7.81
CA SER A 305 5.07 -4.45 9.20
C SER A 305 5.88 -3.37 9.93
N PRO A 306 5.29 -2.63 10.88
CA PRO A 306 5.99 -1.59 11.64
C PRO A 306 7.27 -2.04 12.34
N ASP A 307 7.40 -3.32 12.70
CA ASP A 307 8.63 -3.89 13.25
C ASP A 307 9.70 -4.26 12.19
N GLY A 308 9.36 -4.10 10.90
CA GLY A 308 10.25 -4.34 9.75
C GLY A 308 10.52 -5.81 9.44
N ARG A 309 9.76 -6.75 10.01
CA ARG A 309 10.06 -8.18 9.94
C ARG A 309 9.23 -8.96 8.95
N LYS A 310 8.05 -8.45 8.61
CA LYS A 310 7.11 -9.09 7.68
C LYS A 310 6.78 -8.15 6.54
N MET A 311 6.65 -8.71 5.35
CA MET A 311 6.05 -8.05 4.19
C MET A 311 4.73 -8.75 3.87
N VAL A 312 3.63 -8.00 3.76
CA VAL A 312 2.40 -8.48 3.14
C VAL A 312 2.35 -7.97 1.70
N TRP A 313 1.82 -8.79 0.79
CA TRP A 313 1.55 -8.36 -0.59
C TRP A 313 0.37 -9.12 -1.18
N THR A 314 -0.18 -8.59 -2.24
CA THR A 314 -1.24 -9.21 -3.04
C THR A 314 -0.62 -9.99 -4.18
N SER A 315 -1.02 -11.26 -4.37
CA SER A 315 -0.48 -12.12 -5.41
C SER A 315 -1.56 -12.90 -6.14
N SER A 316 -1.33 -13.14 -7.43
CA SER A 316 -2.12 -14.08 -8.24
C SER A 316 -1.53 -15.51 -8.28
N ARG A 317 -0.43 -15.77 -7.55
CA ARG A 317 0.29 -17.07 -7.57
C ARG A 317 -0.54 -18.28 -7.15
N SER A 318 -1.60 -18.06 -6.38
CA SER A 318 -2.55 -19.10 -5.95
C SER A 318 -3.72 -19.28 -6.92
N ALA A 319 -3.81 -18.48 -7.97
CA ALA A 319 -4.83 -18.62 -8.99
C ALA A 319 -4.60 -19.88 -9.81
N GLY A 320 -5.68 -20.60 -10.16
CA GLY A 320 -5.59 -21.81 -10.95
C GLY A 320 -5.07 -21.59 -12.38
N PRO A 321 -4.67 -22.66 -13.08
CA PRO A 321 -4.22 -22.58 -14.47
C PRO A 321 -5.23 -21.87 -15.38
N GLY A 322 -4.76 -20.93 -16.20
CA GLY A 322 -5.61 -20.15 -17.11
C GLY A 322 -6.33 -18.97 -16.49
N ALA A 323 -6.09 -18.65 -15.23
CA ALA A 323 -6.59 -17.45 -14.58
C ALA A 323 -6.10 -16.18 -15.28
N GLY A 324 -6.90 -15.10 -15.23
CA GLY A 324 -6.49 -13.79 -15.71
C GLY A 324 -5.35 -13.21 -14.87
N PHE A 325 -4.59 -12.29 -15.43
CA PHE A 325 -3.40 -11.69 -14.80
C PHE A 325 -3.63 -11.16 -13.37
N MET A 326 -4.75 -10.50 -13.11
CA MET A 326 -5.15 -10.02 -11.79
C MET A 326 -6.43 -10.75 -11.31
N SER A 327 -6.46 -12.07 -11.38
CA SER A 327 -7.59 -12.88 -10.95
C SER A 327 -7.20 -13.78 -9.79
N GLY A 328 -8.14 -14.09 -8.91
CA GLY A 328 -7.91 -14.97 -7.76
C GLY A 328 -6.86 -14.41 -6.80
N LEU A 329 -6.86 -13.09 -6.63
CA LEU A 329 -5.90 -12.38 -5.79
C LEU A 329 -5.99 -12.84 -4.34
N GLN A 330 -4.84 -13.19 -3.77
CA GLN A 330 -4.71 -13.62 -2.39
C GLN A 330 -3.61 -12.81 -1.68
N LEU A 331 -3.73 -12.68 -0.39
CA LEU A 331 -2.72 -12.03 0.44
C LEU A 331 -1.67 -13.05 0.90
N HIS A 332 -0.43 -12.68 0.76
CA HIS A 332 0.72 -13.46 1.19
C HIS A 332 1.57 -12.68 2.19
N VAL A 333 2.26 -13.38 3.08
CA VAL A 333 3.22 -12.82 4.02
C VAL A 333 4.58 -13.46 3.79
N MET A 334 5.64 -12.65 3.81
CA MET A 334 7.05 -13.07 3.70
C MET A 334 7.81 -12.65 4.94
N ASP A 335 8.67 -13.53 5.47
CA ASP A 335 9.65 -13.17 6.50
C ASP A 335 10.79 -12.38 5.87
N VAL A 336 10.80 -11.07 6.08
CA VAL A 336 11.81 -10.15 5.55
C VAL A 336 12.82 -9.70 6.62
N THR A 337 12.89 -10.39 7.75
CA THR A 337 13.77 -10.06 8.87
C THR A 337 15.24 -9.89 8.41
N ALA A 338 15.68 -10.71 7.45
CA ALA A 338 17.03 -10.67 6.91
C ALA A 338 17.37 -9.37 6.15
N LEU A 339 16.37 -8.58 5.76
CA LEU A 339 16.58 -7.29 5.07
C LEU A 339 16.85 -6.14 6.04
N GLY A 340 16.55 -6.28 7.33
CA GLY A 340 16.85 -5.26 8.34
C GLY A 340 16.04 -3.98 8.21
N LEU A 341 14.77 -4.06 7.78
CA LEU A 341 13.91 -2.92 7.45
C LEU A 341 13.22 -2.25 8.66
N GLY A 342 13.51 -2.73 9.88
CA GLY A 342 12.90 -2.22 11.09
C GLY A 342 13.38 -0.82 11.50
N PRO A 343 12.67 -0.16 12.43
CA PRO A 343 13.02 1.17 12.91
C PRO A 343 14.46 1.21 13.42
N LYS A 344 15.21 2.24 13.05
CA LYS A 344 16.54 2.50 13.59
C LYS A 344 16.44 3.02 15.03
N LYS A 345 17.30 2.50 15.88
CA LYS A 345 17.41 2.90 17.29
C LYS A 345 18.11 4.24 17.42
#